data_d8d6530af6f7a974b569d584df99c256
#
_entry.id   d8d6530af6f7a974b569d584df99c256
#
_cell.length_a   1.000
_cell.length_b   1.000
_cell.length_c   1.000
_cell.angle_alpha   90.00
_cell.angle_beta   90.00
_cell.angle_gamma   90.00
#
_symmetry.space_group_name_H-M   'P 1'
#
loop_
_entity.id
_entity.type
_entity.pdbx_description
1 polymer ?
#
loop_
_entity_poly.entity_id
_entity_poly.type
_entity_poly.pdbx_seq_one_letter_code
_entity_poly.pdbx_strand_id
1 'polypeptide(L)'
;WQYRLPGEDGKLGTTQIININDNNPFGINLDDPYGKDDVLIQSDVINLETNQPVKILLRSVDVLHNWYVPQFRAKMDAVPGIVTYYWFEPNKIGEYEVLCAEYCGVGHYAMRGGVEVQSTEDYKNWISEQETFKDLIAKQEILELENKKLAKNNNFLLRKEIYKEE
;
A
#
# COMPACT_ATOMS: atom_id res chain seq x y z
N TRP A 1 0.05 8.91 1.22
CA TRP A 1 -0.14 8.11 0.02
C TRP A 1 0.16 6.64 0.33
N GLN A 2 -0.48 5.73 -0.42
CA GLN A 2 -0.20 4.30 -0.36
C GLN A 2 -0.15 3.77 -1.79
N TYR A 3 0.72 2.81 -2.04
CA TYR A 3 0.97 2.32 -3.39
C TYR A 3 0.82 0.79 -3.46
N ARG A 4 0.30 0.33 -4.60
CA ARG A 4 0.15 -1.06 -4.95
C ARG A 4 0.63 -1.28 -6.37
N LEU A 5 1.43 -2.27 -6.58
CA LEU A 5 1.92 -2.69 -7.90
C LEU A 5 1.32 -4.06 -8.27
N PRO A 6 1.11 -4.33 -9.56
CA PRO A 6 0.83 -5.69 -9.99
C PRO A 6 2.04 -6.59 -9.68
N GLY A 7 1.75 -7.84 -9.32
CA GLY A 7 2.78 -8.84 -9.10
C GLY A 7 3.35 -9.41 -10.40
N GLU A 8 3.79 -10.66 -10.33
CA GLU A 8 4.42 -11.36 -11.48
C GLU A 8 3.49 -11.53 -12.68
N ASP A 9 2.19 -11.62 -12.44
CA ASP A 9 1.21 -11.79 -13.51
C ASP A 9 0.89 -10.48 -14.28
N GLY A 10 1.40 -9.34 -13.80
CA GLY A 10 1.24 -8.02 -14.40
C GLY A 10 -0.19 -7.47 -14.32
N LYS A 11 -1.04 -8.02 -13.44
CA LYS A 11 -2.44 -7.60 -13.27
C LYS A 11 -2.70 -7.24 -11.82
N LEU A 12 -3.45 -6.18 -11.62
CA LEU A 12 -3.94 -5.83 -10.29
C LEU A 12 -5.21 -6.64 -9.97
N GLY A 13 -5.26 -7.22 -8.79
CA GLY A 13 -6.45 -7.87 -8.26
C GLY A 13 -7.62 -6.90 -8.10
N THR A 14 -8.84 -7.44 -8.16
CA THR A 14 -10.07 -6.68 -7.93
C THR A 14 -10.17 -6.18 -6.49
N THR A 15 -10.81 -5.05 -6.31
CA THR A 15 -10.95 -4.40 -5.01
C THR A 15 -12.40 -4.05 -4.70
N GLN A 16 -12.77 -4.16 -3.43
CA GLN A 16 -14.09 -3.79 -2.93
C GLN A 16 -13.96 -2.95 -1.67
N ILE A 17 -14.76 -1.91 -1.54
CA ILE A 17 -14.73 -1.00 -0.38
C ILE A 17 -14.98 -1.75 0.93
N ILE A 18 -15.85 -2.75 0.91
CA ILE A 18 -16.19 -3.55 2.10
C ILE A 18 -15.00 -4.34 2.67
N ASN A 19 -13.97 -4.59 1.84
CA ASN A 19 -12.77 -5.30 2.25
C ASN A 19 -11.68 -4.38 2.83
N ILE A 20 -11.90 -3.06 2.82
CA ILE A 20 -10.93 -2.10 3.34
C ILE A 20 -10.86 -2.22 4.86
N ASN A 21 -9.66 -2.46 5.37
CA ASN A 21 -9.31 -2.47 6.78
C ASN A 21 -7.81 -2.16 6.93
N ASP A 22 -7.32 -2.06 8.16
CA ASP A 22 -5.92 -1.69 8.45
C ASP A 22 -4.91 -2.62 7.78
N ASN A 23 -5.25 -3.87 7.54
CA ASN A 23 -4.38 -4.89 6.94
C ASN A 23 -4.59 -5.04 5.43
N ASN A 24 -5.68 -4.49 4.92
CA ASN A 24 -6.02 -4.49 3.50
C ASN A 24 -6.50 -3.09 3.08
N PRO A 25 -5.63 -2.10 3.07
CA PRO A 25 -6.01 -0.71 2.82
C PRO A 25 -6.54 -0.47 1.40
N PHE A 26 -6.23 -1.36 0.46
CA PHE A 26 -6.74 -1.30 -0.91
C PHE A 26 -8.07 -2.03 -1.11
N GLY A 27 -8.52 -2.81 -0.10
CA GLY A 27 -9.72 -3.62 -0.22
C GLY A 27 -9.62 -4.72 -1.26
N ILE A 28 -8.44 -5.35 -1.41
CA ILE A 28 -8.20 -6.43 -2.35
C ILE A 28 -9.14 -7.59 -2.01
N ASN A 29 -9.74 -8.17 -3.03
CA ASN A 29 -10.56 -9.37 -2.85
C ASN A 29 -9.67 -10.59 -2.63
N LEU A 30 -9.79 -11.22 -1.47
CA LEU A 30 -9.00 -12.40 -1.08
C LEU A 30 -9.25 -13.63 -1.97
N ASP A 31 -10.42 -13.70 -2.60
CA ASP A 31 -10.79 -14.79 -3.50
C ASP A 31 -10.27 -14.58 -4.92
N ASP A 32 -9.81 -13.38 -5.25
CA ASP A 32 -9.27 -13.07 -6.57
C ASP A 32 -7.83 -13.59 -6.68
N PRO A 33 -7.57 -14.54 -7.60
CA PRO A 33 -6.22 -15.09 -7.77
C PRO A 33 -5.19 -14.02 -8.19
N TYR A 34 -5.61 -13.01 -8.95
CA TYR A 34 -4.75 -11.93 -9.44
C TYR A 34 -4.32 -10.93 -8.35
N GLY A 35 -5.02 -10.89 -7.20
CA GLY A 35 -4.66 -9.99 -6.11
C GLY A 35 -3.64 -10.57 -5.13
N LYS A 36 -3.35 -11.86 -5.21
CA LYS A 36 -2.49 -12.53 -4.23
C LYS A 36 -1.01 -12.18 -4.38
N ASP A 37 -0.57 -11.95 -5.61
CA ASP A 37 0.78 -11.57 -5.96
C ASP A 37 0.98 -10.04 -6.05
N ASP A 38 -0.10 -9.24 -5.87
CA ASP A 38 0.00 -7.80 -5.77
C ASP A 38 1.00 -7.39 -4.68
N VAL A 39 1.85 -6.42 -5.01
CA VAL A 39 2.87 -5.90 -4.09
C VAL A 39 2.34 -4.63 -3.42
N LEU A 40 2.26 -4.63 -2.10
CA LEU A 40 1.85 -3.49 -1.31
C LEU A 40 3.09 -2.77 -0.78
N ILE A 41 3.29 -1.54 -1.21
CA ILE A 41 4.44 -0.74 -0.79
C ILE A 41 4.15 -0.15 0.59
N GLN A 42 5.00 -0.50 1.56
CA GLN A 42 4.88 -0.08 2.97
C GLN A 42 5.43 1.33 3.23
N SER A 43 5.84 2.03 2.17
CA SER A 43 6.39 3.38 2.20
C SER A 43 5.46 4.36 1.50
N ASP A 44 5.60 5.64 1.79
CA ASP A 44 5.01 6.75 1.04
C ASP A 44 5.84 7.16 -0.20
N VAL A 45 6.90 6.41 -0.48
CA VAL A 45 7.74 6.54 -1.68
C VAL A 45 7.51 5.35 -2.60
N ILE A 46 7.23 5.62 -3.88
CA ILE A 46 7.13 4.60 -4.93
C ILE A 46 8.35 4.65 -5.84
N ASN A 47 8.93 3.49 -6.10
CA ASN A 47 10.03 3.37 -7.04
C ASN A 47 9.51 3.03 -8.44
N LEU A 48 10.06 3.67 -9.45
CA LEU A 48 9.71 3.51 -10.85
C LEU A 48 10.95 3.24 -11.69
N GLU A 49 10.80 2.40 -12.70
CA GLU A 49 11.87 2.14 -13.66
C GLU A 49 11.94 3.27 -14.71
N THR A 50 13.16 3.75 -15.01
CA THR A 50 13.38 4.77 -16.04
C THR A 50 13.07 4.24 -17.44
N ASN A 51 12.54 5.10 -18.32
CA ASN A 51 12.18 4.80 -19.71
C ASN A 51 11.16 3.62 -19.85
N GLN A 52 10.34 3.42 -18.82
CA GLN A 52 9.22 2.49 -18.87
C GLN A 52 7.91 3.25 -18.73
N PRO A 53 6.90 2.98 -19.58
CA PRO A 53 5.61 3.63 -19.47
C PRO A 53 4.88 3.16 -18.21
N VAL A 54 4.43 4.12 -17.42
CA VAL A 54 3.71 3.91 -16.16
C VAL A 54 2.29 4.41 -16.31
N LYS A 55 1.32 3.59 -15.94
CA LYS A 55 -0.08 4.00 -15.77
C LYS A 55 -0.42 3.96 -14.29
N ILE A 56 -0.67 5.10 -13.69
CA ILE A 56 -1.19 5.19 -12.32
C ILE A 56 -2.72 5.14 -12.33
N LEU A 57 -3.28 4.38 -11.41
CA LEU A 57 -4.70 4.34 -11.10
C LEU A 57 -4.91 4.97 -9.74
N LEU A 58 -5.69 6.04 -9.67
CA LEU A 58 -5.87 6.83 -8.46
C LEU A 58 -7.26 6.59 -7.88
N ARG A 59 -7.30 6.40 -6.56
CA ARG A 59 -8.54 6.27 -5.78
C ARG A 59 -8.43 7.07 -4.50
N SER A 60 -9.56 7.53 -4.01
CA SER A 60 -9.69 8.07 -2.67
C SER A 60 -10.75 7.29 -1.89
N VAL A 61 -10.52 7.10 -0.59
CA VAL A 61 -11.46 6.44 0.32
C VAL A 61 -12.21 7.44 1.21
N ASP A 62 -11.79 8.70 1.22
CA ASP A 62 -12.34 9.75 2.08
C ASP A 62 -12.82 10.97 1.28
N VAL A 63 -11.94 11.90 0.93
CA VAL A 63 -12.24 13.14 0.23
C VAL A 63 -11.47 13.26 -1.08
N LEU A 64 -11.63 14.36 -1.79
CA LEU A 64 -10.83 14.69 -2.95
C LEU A 64 -9.37 14.94 -2.56
N HIS A 65 -8.45 14.32 -3.28
CA HIS A 65 -7.03 14.61 -3.29
C HIS A 65 -6.56 14.82 -4.72
N ASN A 66 -5.33 15.29 -4.87
CA ASN A 66 -4.72 15.39 -6.18
C ASN A 66 -3.27 14.91 -6.09
N TRP A 67 -2.95 13.86 -6.82
CA TRP A 67 -1.59 13.37 -6.93
C TRP A 67 -0.82 14.26 -7.90
N TYR A 68 0.17 14.97 -7.39
CA TYR A 68 0.92 15.96 -8.14
C TYR A 68 2.42 15.78 -7.98
N VAL A 69 3.12 15.55 -9.08
CA VAL A 69 4.59 15.56 -9.17
C VAL A 69 5.00 16.71 -10.06
N PRO A 70 5.43 17.84 -9.48
CA PRO A 70 5.73 19.05 -10.22
C PRO A 70 6.72 18.86 -11.37
N GLN A 71 7.81 18.12 -11.10
CA GLN A 71 8.87 17.88 -12.07
C GLN A 71 8.41 17.02 -13.26
N PHE A 72 7.41 16.14 -13.06
CA PHE A 72 6.81 15.35 -14.13
C PHE A 72 5.75 16.13 -14.91
N ARG A 73 5.32 17.29 -14.39
CA ARG A 73 4.13 18.01 -14.88
C ARG A 73 2.89 17.12 -14.88
N ALA A 74 2.88 16.14 -13.99
CA ALA A 74 1.82 15.13 -13.82
C ALA A 74 0.93 15.54 -12.66
N LYS A 75 -0.36 15.72 -12.94
CA LYS A 75 -1.36 16.10 -11.95
C LYS A 75 -2.69 15.43 -12.29
N MET A 76 -3.26 14.68 -11.34
CA MET A 76 -4.52 13.99 -11.52
C MET A 76 -5.26 13.87 -10.19
N ASP A 77 -6.55 14.11 -10.21
CA ASP A 77 -7.42 14.00 -9.04
C ASP A 77 -7.66 12.54 -8.64
N ALA A 78 -7.61 12.28 -7.34
CA ALA A 78 -8.10 11.07 -6.71
C ALA A 78 -9.49 11.34 -6.14
N VAL A 79 -10.52 10.79 -6.78
CA VAL A 79 -11.93 11.11 -6.50
C VAL A 79 -12.60 9.94 -5.78
N PRO A 80 -13.30 10.16 -4.64
CA PRO A 80 -14.05 9.10 -3.98
C PRO A 80 -15.08 8.46 -4.91
N GLY A 81 -15.10 7.12 -4.93
CA GLY A 81 -16.04 6.35 -5.74
C GLY A 81 -15.69 6.22 -7.22
N ILE A 82 -14.62 6.85 -7.70
CA ILE A 82 -14.16 6.80 -9.08
C ILE A 82 -12.70 6.39 -9.13
N VAL A 83 -12.33 5.62 -10.15
CA VAL A 83 -10.92 5.34 -10.47
C VAL A 83 -10.50 6.28 -11.59
N THR A 84 -9.67 7.26 -11.27
CA THR A 84 -9.05 8.12 -12.26
C THR A 84 -7.70 7.55 -12.67
N TYR A 85 -7.13 7.98 -13.77
CA TYR A 85 -5.84 7.50 -14.23
C TYR A 85 -5.02 8.58 -14.92
N TYR A 86 -3.73 8.42 -14.86
CA TYR A 86 -2.75 9.19 -15.58
C TYR A 86 -1.65 8.25 -16.08
N TRP A 87 -1.01 8.57 -17.20
CA TRP A 87 0.11 7.80 -17.72
C TRP A 87 1.26 8.73 -18.10
N PHE A 88 2.47 8.27 -17.89
CA PHE A 88 3.70 8.98 -18.22
C PHE A 88 4.85 7.99 -18.37
N GLU A 89 5.99 8.47 -18.85
CA GLU A 89 7.23 7.72 -18.94
C GLU A 89 8.32 8.53 -18.24
N PRO A 90 8.83 8.06 -17.08
CA PRO A 90 9.92 8.74 -16.40
C PRO A 90 11.22 8.52 -17.17
N ASN A 91 11.88 9.60 -17.58
CA ASN A 91 13.06 9.54 -18.44
C ASN A 91 14.35 10.02 -17.76
N LYS A 92 14.31 10.34 -16.48
CA LYS A 92 15.45 10.81 -15.72
C LYS A 92 15.46 10.21 -14.34
N ILE A 93 16.55 9.53 -14.02
CA ILE A 93 16.81 8.96 -12.68
C ILE A 93 16.91 10.09 -11.65
N GLY A 94 16.34 9.88 -10.47
CA GLY A 94 16.36 10.82 -9.36
C GLY A 94 15.16 10.68 -8.42
N GLU A 95 15.15 11.49 -7.39
CA GLU A 95 14.11 11.58 -6.39
C GLU A 95 13.18 12.77 -6.69
N TYR A 96 11.90 12.55 -6.55
CA TYR A 96 10.86 13.54 -6.87
C TYR A 96 9.80 13.55 -5.78
N GLU A 97 9.29 14.72 -5.46
CA GLU A 97 8.28 14.89 -4.44
C GLU A 97 6.87 14.72 -5.02
N VAL A 98 6.04 13.97 -4.29
CA VAL A 98 4.60 13.87 -4.50
C VAL A 98 3.89 14.80 -3.53
N LEU A 99 3.03 15.64 -4.03
CA LEU A 99 2.22 16.59 -3.26
C LEU A 99 0.73 16.28 -3.44
N CYS A 100 -0.06 16.59 -2.42
CA CYS A 100 -1.49 16.76 -2.61
C CYS A 100 -1.76 18.19 -3.10
N ALA A 101 -2.33 18.34 -4.28
CA ALA A 101 -2.64 19.65 -4.87
C ALA A 101 -4.15 19.97 -4.89
N GLU A 102 -4.94 19.28 -4.03
CA GLU A 102 -6.36 19.58 -3.77
C GLU A 102 -6.59 19.66 -2.27
N TYR A 103 -7.26 20.72 -1.81
CA TYR A 103 -7.52 20.90 -0.39
C TYR A 103 -8.35 19.74 0.19
N CYS A 104 -7.72 18.94 1.06
CA CYS A 104 -8.29 17.69 1.59
C CYS A 104 -8.49 17.70 3.11
N GLY A 105 -8.36 18.85 3.75
CA GLY A 105 -8.57 19.01 5.19
C GLY A 105 -7.36 19.52 5.95
N VAL A 106 -7.38 19.38 7.28
CA VAL A 106 -6.36 19.94 8.20
C VAL A 106 -4.94 19.42 7.90
N GLY A 107 -4.82 18.16 7.48
CA GLY A 107 -3.53 17.52 7.13
C GLY A 107 -3.02 17.82 5.72
N HIS A 108 -3.72 18.61 4.92
CA HIS A 108 -3.41 18.86 3.51
C HIS A 108 -1.94 19.29 3.28
N TYR A 109 -1.43 20.20 4.06
CA TYR A 109 -0.05 20.71 3.93
C TYR A 109 1.02 19.66 4.20
N ALA A 110 0.70 18.63 4.97
CA ALA A 110 1.60 17.53 5.33
C ALA A 110 1.42 16.28 4.46
N MET A 111 0.44 16.29 3.54
CA MET A 111 0.18 15.15 2.66
C MET A 111 1.19 15.09 1.51
N ARG A 112 2.35 14.54 1.82
CA ARG A 112 3.50 14.40 0.90
C ARG A 112 3.85 12.94 0.74
N GLY A 113 4.62 12.64 -0.28
CA GLY A 113 5.24 11.35 -0.57
C GLY A 113 6.35 11.54 -1.58
N GLY A 114 6.86 10.44 -2.14
CA GLY A 114 7.96 10.49 -3.10
C GLY A 114 7.76 9.56 -4.29
N VAL A 115 8.48 9.88 -5.35
CA VAL A 115 8.76 8.98 -6.47
C VAL A 115 10.26 8.92 -6.63
N GLU A 116 10.81 7.72 -6.60
CA GLU A 116 12.21 7.47 -6.93
C GLU A 116 12.29 6.78 -8.28
N VAL A 117 12.88 7.45 -9.26
CA VAL A 117 13.13 6.88 -10.59
C VAL A 117 14.51 6.24 -10.59
N GLN A 118 14.57 4.96 -10.85
CA GLN A 118 15.77 4.14 -10.76
C GLN A 118 16.18 3.54 -12.11
N SER A 119 17.39 2.99 -12.16
CA SER A 119 17.81 2.13 -13.27
C SER A 119 17.00 0.83 -13.28
N THR A 120 17.00 0.14 -14.43
CA THR A 120 16.36 -1.19 -14.55
C THR A 120 16.90 -2.20 -13.52
N GLU A 121 18.19 -2.15 -13.22
CA GLU A 121 18.84 -3.07 -12.29
C GLU A 121 18.43 -2.77 -10.84
N ASP A 122 18.49 -1.51 -10.43
CA ASP A 122 18.11 -1.08 -9.09
C ASP A 122 16.61 -1.32 -8.84
N TYR A 123 15.75 -1.01 -9.83
CA TYR A 123 14.33 -1.28 -9.73
C TYR A 123 14.01 -2.77 -9.55
N LYS A 124 14.69 -3.66 -10.30
CA LYS A 124 14.52 -5.11 -10.17
C LYS A 124 14.95 -5.62 -8.80
N ASN A 125 16.05 -5.10 -8.27
CA ASN A 125 16.50 -5.43 -6.92
C ASN A 125 15.46 -4.98 -5.89
N TRP A 126 15.03 -3.72 -5.96
CA TRP A 126 14.03 -3.17 -5.05
C TRP A 126 12.72 -3.95 -5.08
N ILE A 127 12.16 -4.26 -6.27
CA ILE A 127 10.87 -4.97 -6.36
C ILE A 127 10.97 -6.41 -5.83
N SER A 128 12.14 -7.05 -5.97
CA SER A 128 12.36 -8.41 -5.45
C SER A 128 12.39 -8.50 -3.92
N GLU A 129 12.62 -7.39 -3.24
CA GLU A 129 12.62 -7.28 -1.78
C GLU A 129 11.22 -6.98 -1.21
N GLN A 130 10.27 -6.62 -2.06
CA GLN A 130 8.92 -6.27 -1.61
C GLN A 130 8.08 -7.51 -1.34
N GLU A 131 7.19 -7.39 -0.37
CA GLU A 131 6.29 -8.48 0.02
C GLU A 131 5.00 -8.46 -0.80
N THR A 132 4.54 -9.65 -1.18
CA THR A 132 3.25 -9.78 -1.82
C THR A 132 2.10 -9.67 -0.80
N PHE A 133 0.92 -9.36 -1.28
CA PHE A 133 -0.28 -9.33 -0.43
C PHE A 133 -0.52 -10.66 0.27
N LYS A 134 -0.27 -11.77 -0.40
CA LYS A 134 -0.35 -13.12 0.18
C LYS A 134 0.62 -13.30 1.36
N ASP A 135 1.85 -12.80 1.23
CA ASP A 135 2.85 -12.92 2.30
C ASP A 135 2.46 -12.07 3.51
N LEU A 136 1.92 -10.88 3.28
CA LEU A 136 1.43 -10.00 4.34
C LEU A 136 0.27 -10.63 5.11
N ILE A 137 -0.70 -11.24 4.42
CA ILE A 137 -1.82 -11.95 5.05
C ILE A 137 -1.31 -13.14 5.86
N ALA A 138 -0.40 -13.95 5.31
CA ALA A 138 0.15 -15.11 6.02
C ALA A 138 0.90 -14.71 7.31
N LYS A 139 1.70 -13.65 7.27
CA LYS A 139 2.37 -13.11 8.45
C LYS A 139 1.39 -12.66 9.52
N GLN A 140 0.32 -12.01 9.12
CA GLN A 140 -0.70 -11.54 10.03
C GLN A 140 -1.44 -12.70 10.71
N GLU A 141 -1.83 -13.73 9.98
CA GLU A 141 -2.46 -14.92 10.54
C GLU A 141 -1.57 -15.59 11.60
N ILE A 142 -0.27 -15.67 11.35
CA ILE A 142 0.71 -16.20 12.31
C ILE A 142 0.72 -15.33 13.59
N LEU A 143 0.81 -14.01 13.44
CA LEU A 143 0.83 -13.07 14.56
C LEU A 143 -0.45 -13.15 15.41
N GLU A 144 -1.62 -13.27 14.77
CA GLU A 144 -2.88 -13.44 15.47
C GLU A 144 -2.94 -14.75 16.26
N LEU A 145 -2.41 -15.84 15.68
CA LEU A 145 -2.34 -17.14 16.38
C LEU A 145 -1.41 -17.07 17.58
N GLU A 146 -0.28 -16.40 17.50
CA GLU A 146 0.66 -16.18 18.60
C GLU A 146 0.01 -15.34 19.70
N ASN A 147 -0.64 -14.24 19.36
CA ASN A 147 -1.35 -13.40 20.32
C ASN A 147 -2.48 -14.16 21.04
N LYS A 148 -3.23 -14.98 20.32
CA LYS A 148 -4.26 -15.86 20.93
C LYS A 148 -3.65 -16.88 21.90
N LYS A 149 -2.47 -17.45 21.60
CA LYS A 149 -1.74 -18.36 22.51
C LYS A 149 -1.26 -17.63 23.76
N LEU A 150 -0.68 -16.43 23.61
CA LEU A 150 -0.23 -15.60 24.74
C LEU A 150 -1.38 -15.21 25.66
N ALA A 151 -2.51 -14.78 25.09
CA ALA A 151 -3.70 -14.44 25.87
C ALA A 151 -4.25 -15.65 26.67
N LYS A 152 -4.26 -16.84 26.07
CA LYS A 152 -4.66 -18.08 26.79
C LYS A 152 -3.71 -18.42 27.92
N ASN A 153 -2.39 -18.28 27.71
CA ASN A 153 -1.39 -18.55 28.75
C ASN A 153 -1.49 -17.55 29.91
N ASN A 154 -1.68 -16.27 29.64
CA ASN A 154 -1.86 -15.25 30.66
C ASN A 154 -3.13 -15.49 31.49
N ASN A 155 -4.26 -15.83 30.84
CA ASN A 155 -5.48 -16.20 31.57
C ASN A 155 -5.32 -17.46 32.42
N PHE A 156 -4.51 -18.42 31.99
CA PHE A 156 -4.21 -19.63 32.76
C PHE A 156 -3.34 -19.30 33.99
N LEU A 157 -2.35 -18.40 33.87
CA LEU A 157 -1.51 -17.97 34.98
C LEU A 157 -2.30 -17.17 36.01
N LEU A 158 -3.12 -16.20 35.57
CA LEU A 158 -4.01 -15.45 36.47
C LEU A 158 -4.96 -16.35 37.27
N ARG A 159 -5.55 -17.37 36.64
CA ARG A 159 -6.39 -18.34 37.35
C ARG A 159 -5.61 -19.13 38.41
N LYS A 160 -4.36 -19.51 38.14
CA LYS A 160 -3.51 -20.23 39.12
C LYS A 160 -3.13 -19.36 40.32
N GLU A 161 -2.98 -18.06 40.16
CA GLU A 161 -2.70 -17.15 41.27
C GLU A 161 -3.93 -17.00 42.19
N ILE A 162 -5.11 -16.85 41.62
CA ILE A 162 -6.38 -16.75 42.39
C ILE A 162 -6.64 -18.02 43.26
N TYR A 163 -6.31 -19.22 42.77
CA TYR A 163 -6.52 -20.47 43.51
C TYR A 163 -5.38 -20.81 44.50
N LYS A 164 -4.35 -19.99 44.67
CA LYS A 164 -3.29 -20.17 45.67
C LYS A 164 -3.54 -19.39 46.97
N GLU A 165 -4.52 -18.51 46.99
CA GLU A 165 -4.88 -17.68 48.15
C GLU A 165 -6.06 -18.24 48.95
N GLU A 166 -6.59 -19.42 48.60
CA GLU A 166 -7.51 -20.25 49.42
C GLU A 166 -6.74 -21.42 50.09
#